data_c2ff728ad5b24d7ee1ac90a14031fae9
#
_entry.id   c2ff728ad5b24d7ee1ac90a14031fae9
#
_cell.length_a   1.000
_cell.length_b   1.000
_cell.length_c   1.000
_cell.angle_alpha   90.00
_cell.angle_beta   90.00
_cell.angle_gamma   90.00
#
_symmetry.space_group_name_H-M   'P 1'
#
loop_
_entity.id
_entity.type
_entity.pdbx_description
1 polymer ?
#
loop_
_entity_poly.entity_id
_entity_poly.type
_entity_poly.pdbx_seq_one_letter_code
_entity_poly.pdbx_strand_id
1 'polypeptide(L)'
;DEGPVLHPNHRYVLLVSRKVRNAEGQPLGHSYRKEFVTCNPDYERPLPSKWQISNPGAGTLEPLRIRFPESLDHSLLHRMLTIHDDQAKTVAGELLIGPSETSWSFTPKEPWRPSRHLLRIDHELEDLAGNTPARLFDLDLQAGNLANPVLSLDFSPLQNK
;
A
#
# COMPACT_ATOMS: atom_id res chain seq x y z
N ASP A 1 3.88 -32.24 -2.90
CA ASP A 1 3.45 -30.85 -3.08
C ASP A 1 1.95 -30.81 -2.85
N GLU A 2 1.56 -30.32 -1.68
CA GLU A 2 0.15 -30.29 -1.26
C GLU A 2 -0.52 -29.05 -1.85
N GLY A 3 -0.68 -28.85 -3.09
CA GLY A 3 -1.41 -27.76 -3.75
C GLY A 3 -1.95 -26.60 -2.88
N PRO A 4 -2.57 -25.60 -3.44
CA PRO A 4 -3.03 -24.44 -2.67
C PRO A 4 -4.11 -24.85 -1.66
N VAL A 5 -3.99 -24.38 -0.43
CA VAL A 5 -4.95 -24.61 0.67
C VAL A 5 -6.34 -24.06 0.35
N LEU A 6 -6.41 -22.98 -0.42
CA LEU A 6 -7.65 -22.33 -0.84
C LEU A 6 -7.81 -22.45 -2.35
N HIS A 7 -8.95 -22.93 -2.80
CA HIS A 7 -9.30 -23.01 -4.23
C HIS A 7 -10.12 -21.78 -4.65
N PRO A 8 -9.94 -21.28 -5.90
CA PRO A 8 -10.69 -20.14 -6.40
C PRO A 8 -12.22 -20.37 -6.40
N ASN A 9 -12.97 -19.30 -6.17
CA ASN A 9 -14.44 -19.29 -6.21
C ASN A 9 -15.11 -20.29 -5.25
N HIS A 10 -14.45 -20.63 -4.14
CA HIS A 10 -14.99 -21.50 -3.10
C HIS A 10 -15.37 -20.71 -1.86
N ARG A 11 -16.41 -21.18 -1.17
CA ARG A 11 -16.84 -20.63 0.12
C ARG A 11 -16.09 -21.35 1.24
N TYR A 12 -15.50 -20.56 2.13
CA TYR A 12 -14.78 -21.02 3.30
C TYR A 12 -15.33 -20.40 4.58
N VAL A 13 -15.05 -21.08 5.68
CA VAL A 13 -15.37 -20.60 7.02
C VAL A 13 -14.09 -20.61 7.85
N LEU A 14 -13.65 -19.44 8.28
CA LEU A 14 -12.59 -19.31 9.28
C LEU A 14 -13.21 -19.40 10.67
N LEU A 15 -12.71 -20.33 11.47
CA LEU A 15 -13.08 -20.50 12.88
C LEU A 15 -11.86 -20.27 13.75
N VAL A 16 -11.91 -19.24 14.60
CA VAL A 16 -10.92 -19.01 15.64
C VAL A 16 -11.52 -19.46 16.97
N SER A 17 -10.95 -20.52 17.55
CA SER A 17 -11.44 -21.09 18.79
C SER A 17 -11.23 -20.13 19.97
N ARG A 18 -12.19 -20.06 20.89
CA ARG A 18 -12.04 -19.35 22.18
C ARG A 18 -10.83 -19.81 23.01
N LYS A 19 -10.29 -21.01 22.71
CA LYS A 19 -9.11 -21.57 23.40
C LYS A 19 -7.79 -20.97 22.91
N VAL A 20 -7.77 -20.26 21.77
CA VAL A 20 -6.59 -19.54 21.31
C VAL A 20 -6.20 -18.53 22.37
N ARG A 21 -4.90 -18.47 22.69
CA ARG A 21 -4.36 -17.59 23.71
C ARG A 21 -3.64 -16.40 23.09
N ASN A 22 -3.74 -15.25 23.75
CA ASN A 22 -2.93 -14.07 23.42
C ASN A 22 -1.47 -14.23 23.89
N ALA A 23 -0.65 -13.22 23.68
CA ALA A 23 0.76 -13.21 24.07
C ALA A 23 0.96 -13.36 25.60
N GLU A 24 -0.01 -12.94 26.41
CA GLU A 24 -0.02 -13.07 27.87
C GLU A 24 -0.58 -14.41 28.34
N GLY A 25 -0.91 -15.32 27.43
CA GLY A 25 -1.44 -16.65 27.74
C GLY A 25 -2.92 -16.70 28.10
N GLN A 26 -3.67 -15.59 27.96
CA GLN A 26 -5.09 -15.52 28.26
C GLN A 26 -5.92 -16.02 27.06
N PRO A 27 -6.99 -16.80 27.25
CA PRO A 27 -7.87 -17.24 26.18
C PRO A 27 -8.70 -16.08 25.63
N LEU A 28 -9.07 -16.15 24.34
CA LEU A 28 -9.89 -15.12 23.67
C LEU A 28 -11.30 -14.91 24.25
N GLY A 29 -11.76 -15.80 25.13
CA GLY A 29 -13.07 -15.69 25.79
C GLY A 29 -14.26 -16.13 24.93
N HIS A 30 -14.29 -15.80 23.66
CA HIS A 30 -15.33 -16.23 22.71
C HIS A 30 -14.69 -16.75 21.40
N SER A 31 -15.43 -17.58 20.67
CA SER A 31 -14.98 -18.03 19.34
C SER A 31 -15.39 -17.01 18.30
N TYR A 32 -14.54 -16.82 17.30
CA TYR A 32 -14.81 -15.96 16.14
C TYR A 32 -15.07 -16.82 14.90
N ARG A 33 -16.07 -16.46 14.12
CA ARG A 33 -16.44 -17.12 12.87
C ARG A 33 -16.58 -16.09 11.76
N LYS A 34 -15.86 -16.30 10.64
CA LYS A 34 -15.95 -15.47 9.43
C LYS A 34 -16.20 -16.38 8.22
N GLU A 35 -17.25 -16.09 7.47
CA GLU A 35 -17.46 -16.69 6.15
C GLU A 35 -16.86 -15.76 5.08
N PHE A 36 -16.25 -16.36 4.07
CA PHE A 36 -15.73 -15.63 2.92
C PHE A 36 -15.76 -16.51 1.67
N VAL A 37 -15.66 -15.87 0.52
CA VAL A 37 -15.53 -16.53 -0.79
C VAL A 37 -14.21 -16.10 -1.37
N THR A 38 -13.45 -17.06 -1.88
CA THR A 38 -12.20 -16.79 -2.59
C THR A 38 -12.50 -16.30 -4.00
N CYS A 39 -11.66 -15.43 -4.53
CA CYS A 39 -11.62 -15.03 -5.93
C CYS A 39 -10.56 -15.81 -6.71
N ASN A 40 -10.39 -15.50 -7.99
CA ASN A 40 -9.26 -16.00 -8.76
C ASN A 40 -7.95 -15.44 -8.19
N PRO A 41 -6.82 -16.15 -8.35
CA PRO A 41 -5.51 -15.63 -8.00
C PRO A 41 -5.24 -14.31 -8.74
N ASP A 42 -4.60 -13.38 -8.06
CA ASP A 42 -4.16 -12.12 -8.63
C ASP A 42 -2.67 -12.20 -8.94
N TYR A 43 -2.33 -11.99 -10.20
CA TYR A 43 -0.96 -11.97 -10.71
C TYR A 43 -0.58 -10.60 -11.29
N GLU A 44 -1.35 -9.54 -10.98
CA GLU A 44 -0.99 -8.19 -11.36
C GLU A 44 -0.14 -7.55 -10.25
N ARG A 45 0.89 -6.81 -10.68
CA ARG A 45 1.73 -6.05 -9.74
C ARG A 45 1.19 -4.64 -9.59
N PRO A 46 1.20 -4.05 -8.38
CA PRO A 46 0.78 -2.67 -8.13
C PRO A 46 1.82 -1.67 -8.68
N LEU A 47 1.97 -1.58 -9.99
CA LEU A 47 2.98 -0.77 -10.66
C LEU A 47 2.72 0.73 -10.48
N PRO A 48 3.68 1.51 -9.93
CA PRO A 48 3.52 2.96 -9.75
C PRO A 48 3.27 3.72 -11.05
N SER A 49 3.71 3.20 -12.20
CA SER A 49 3.45 3.79 -13.51
C SER A 49 1.97 3.80 -13.94
N LYS A 50 1.14 2.98 -13.28
CA LYS A 50 -0.32 2.93 -13.49
C LYS A 50 -1.08 3.88 -12.55
N TRP A 51 -0.41 4.53 -11.58
CA TRP A 51 -1.03 5.38 -10.59
C TRP A 51 -1.40 6.74 -11.18
N GLN A 52 -2.53 7.28 -10.75
CA GLN A 52 -2.98 8.62 -11.14
C GLN A 52 -2.63 9.61 -10.04
N ILE A 53 -1.77 10.58 -10.37
CA ILE A 53 -1.33 11.61 -9.43
C ILE A 53 -2.03 12.92 -9.78
N SER A 54 -2.66 13.55 -8.78
CA SER A 54 -3.21 14.90 -8.87
C SER A 54 -2.32 15.83 -8.06
N ASN A 55 -1.57 16.67 -8.78
CA ASN A 55 -0.61 17.60 -8.17
C ASN A 55 -1.35 18.74 -7.44
N PRO A 56 -0.89 19.11 -6.23
CA PRO A 56 -1.43 20.27 -5.50
C PRO A 56 -0.95 21.59 -6.11
N GLY A 57 -1.56 22.71 -5.72
CA GLY A 57 -1.10 24.05 -6.06
C GLY A 57 0.15 24.45 -5.30
N ALA A 58 1.11 25.11 -5.95
CA ALA A 58 2.27 25.70 -5.30
C ALA A 58 1.84 26.81 -4.33
N GLY A 59 2.50 26.90 -3.18
CA GLY A 59 2.17 27.86 -2.13
C GLY A 59 0.89 27.53 -1.35
N THR A 60 0.29 26.36 -1.53
CA THR A 60 -0.92 25.92 -0.84
C THR A 60 -0.66 24.73 0.08
N LEU A 61 -1.64 24.43 0.93
CA LEU A 61 -1.71 23.20 1.73
C LEU A 61 -2.63 22.15 1.08
N GLU A 62 -2.96 22.30 -0.20
CA GLU A 62 -3.76 21.30 -0.90
C GLU A 62 -3.09 19.94 -0.85
N PRO A 63 -3.86 18.85 -0.63
CA PRO A 63 -3.26 17.53 -0.57
C PRO A 63 -2.77 17.06 -1.96
N LEU A 64 -1.58 16.48 -1.99
CA LEU A 64 -1.21 15.56 -3.06
C LEU A 64 -2.16 14.36 -3.01
N ARG A 65 -2.78 14.00 -4.12
CA ARG A 65 -3.69 12.84 -4.20
C ARG A 65 -3.17 11.82 -5.18
N ILE A 66 -3.25 10.57 -4.77
CA ILE A 66 -2.87 9.43 -5.60
C ILE A 66 -4.06 8.47 -5.63
N ARG A 67 -4.40 7.98 -6.82
CA ARG A 67 -5.38 6.92 -7.01
C ARG A 67 -4.69 5.69 -7.59
N PHE A 68 -4.92 4.57 -6.97
CA PHE A 68 -4.41 3.27 -7.37
C PHE A 68 -5.44 2.55 -8.26
N PRO A 69 -5.02 1.72 -9.21
CA PRO A 69 -5.94 0.92 -10.02
C PRO A 69 -6.62 -0.20 -9.22
N GLU A 70 -6.05 -0.56 -8.08
CA GLU A 70 -6.51 -1.63 -7.17
C GLU A 70 -6.28 -1.25 -5.71
N SER A 71 -6.80 -2.08 -4.79
CA SER A 71 -6.59 -1.89 -3.34
C SER A 71 -5.20 -2.32 -2.94
N LEU A 72 -4.53 -1.50 -2.12
CA LEU A 72 -3.24 -1.81 -1.53
C LEU A 72 -3.39 -2.13 -0.04
N ASP A 73 -2.36 -2.72 0.58
CA ASP A 73 -2.40 -3.00 2.02
C ASP A 73 -2.49 -1.73 2.86
N HIS A 74 -3.51 -1.65 3.71
CA HIS A 74 -3.80 -0.48 4.54
C HIS A 74 -2.63 -0.10 5.45
N SER A 75 -2.03 -1.09 6.09
CA SER A 75 -0.95 -0.86 7.07
C SER A 75 0.33 -0.42 6.38
N LEU A 76 0.59 -0.93 5.19
CA LEU A 76 1.76 -0.57 4.40
C LEU A 76 1.63 0.82 3.80
N LEU A 77 0.45 1.24 3.36
CA LEU A 77 0.20 2.61 2.87
C LEU A 77 0.55 3.70 3.88
N HIS A 78 0.49 3.40 5.18
CA HIS A 78 0.90 4.33 6.23
C HIS A 78 2.42 4.54 6.34
N ARG A 79 3.23 3.61 5.84
CA ARG A 79 4.68 3.56 6.07
C ARG A 79 5.52 3.58 4.82
N MET A 80 5.00 3.02 3.73
CA MET A 80 5.78 2.71 2.54
C MET A 80 5.79 3.84 1.49
N LEU A 81 5.00 4.90 1.73
CA LEU A 81 4.98 6.10 0.89
C LEU A 81 5.51 7.28 1.67
N THR A 82 6.56 7.93 1.16
CA THR A 82 7.16 9.12 1.76
C THR A 82 7.43 10.19 0.72
N ILE A 83 7.26 11.46 1.10
CA ILE A 83 7.51 12.59 0.22
C ILE A 83 8.83 13.27 0.63
N HIS A 84 9.64 13.56 -0.36
CA HIS A 84 10.90 14.29 -0.20
C HIS A 84 10.90 15.53 -1.09
N ASP A 85 11.52 16.58 -0.60
CA ASP A 85 11.74 17.81 -1.37
C ASP A 85 12.98 17.69 -2.29
N ASP A 86 13.30 18.75 -3.00
CA ASP A 86 14.46 18.85 -3.91
C ASP A 86 15.82 18.77 -3.21
N GLN A 87 15.84 18.87 -1.87
CA GLN A 87 17.03 18.68 -1.03
C GLN A 87 17.07 17.28 -0.39
N ALA A 88 16.19 16.35 -0.83
CA ALA A 88 16.02 15.02 -0.28
C ALA A 88 15.56 14.99 1.20
N LYS A 89 15.05 16.10 1.73
CA LYS A 89 14.47 16.16 3.07
C LYS A 89 13.04 15.68 3.04
N THR A 90 12.66 14.85 4.01
CA THR A 90 11.27 14.37 4.15
C THR A 90 10.33 15.55 4.45
N VAL A 91 9.27 15.65 3.66
CA VAL A 91 8.19 16.61 3.88
C VAL A 91 7.29 16.11 5.01
N ALA A 92 7.10 16.93 6.04
CA ALA A 92 6.20 16.60 7.14
C ALA A 92 4.75 16.91 6.75
N GLY A 93 3.83 16.01 7.13
CA GLY A 93 2.41 16.16 6.79
C GLY A 93 1.54 15.09 7.41
N GLU A 94 0.28 15.10 7.03
CA GLU A 94 -0.73 14.13 7.44
C GLU A 94 -1.20 13.35 6.22
N LEU A 95 -1.33 12.05 6.36
CA LEU A 95 -1.83 11.18 5.31
C LEU A 95 -3.25 10.71 5.62
N LEU A 96 -4.02 10.49 4.57
CA LEU A 96 -5.35 9.90 4.61
C LEU A 96 -5.45 8.82 3.55
N ILE A 97 -5.87 7.62 3.94
CA ILE A 97 -6.18 6.52 3.05
C ILE A 97 -7.67 6.56 2.74
N GLY A 98 -8.02 6.50 1.47
CA GLY A 98 -9.40 6.54 1.04
C GLY A 98 -10.11 5.19 1.13
N PRO A 99 -11.41 5.15 0.82
CA PRO A 99 -12.21 3.94 0.88
C PRO A 99 -11.60 2.80 0.05
N SER A 100 -11.68 1.59 0.60
CA SER A 100 -11.14 0.36 -0.03
C SER A 100 -9.69 0.46 -0.46
N GLU A 101 -8.89 1.29 0.23
CA GLU A 101 -7.44 1.44 0.03
C GLU A 101 -7.03 1.70 -1.44
N THR A 102 -7.94 2.29 -2.24
CA THR A 102 -7.71 2.62 -3.66
C THR A 102 -7.22 4.05 -3.88
N SER A 103 -7.03 4.80 -2.81
CA SER A 103 -6.48 6.16 -2.88
C SER A 103 -5.70 6.53 -1.62
N TRP A 104 -4.76 7.42 -1.81
CA TRP A 104 -3.93 7.98 -0.76
C TRP A 104 -3.80 9.48 -0.98
N SER A 105 -3.85 10.25 0.08
CA SER A 105 -3.64 11.69 0.03
C SER A 105 -2.74 12.15 1.15
N PHE A 106 -1.94 13.17 0.87
CA PHE A 106 -0.98 13.74 1.82
C PHE A 106 -1.12 15.26 1.85
N THR A 107 -1.42 15.78 3.03
CA THR A 107 -1.51 17.22 3.31
C THR A 107 -0.24 17.67 4.01
N PRO A 108 0.59 18.55 3.44
CA PRO A 108 1.82 18.99 4.07
C PRO A 108 1.53 19.93 5.25
N LYS A 109 2.44 19.99 6.23
CA LYS A 109 2.36 20.97 7.34
C LYS A 109 2.73 22.38 6.93
N GLU A 110 3.52 22.53 5.87
CA GLU A 110 3.93 23.81 5.30
C GLU A 110 3.50 23.86 3.83
N PRO A 111 3.20 25.05 3.27
CA PRO A 111 2.83 25.18 1.86
C PRO A 111 3.85 24.59 0.90
N TRP A 112 3.36 23.92 -0.15
CA TRP A 112 4.22 23.31 -1.17
C TRP A 112 5.15 24.35 -1.81
N ARG A 113 6.43 24.04 -1.83
CA ARG A 113 7.40 24.84 -2.60
C ARG A 113 7.19 24.62 -4.10
N PRO A 114 7.39 25.63 -4.96
CA PRO A 114 7.30 25.50 -6.40
C PRO A 114 8.56 24.81 -6.98
N SER A 115 8.95 23.67 -6.41
CA SER A 115 10.11 22.88 -6.79
C SER A 115 9.70 21.42 -7.02
N ARG A 116 10.62 20.63 -7.56
CA ARG A 116 10.45 19.19 -7.74
C ARG A 116 10.38 18.50 -6.38
N HIS A 117 9.43 17.59 -6.25
CA HIS A 117 9.29 16.69 -5.13
C HIS A 117 9.36 15.25 -5.60
N LEU A 118 9.70 14.36 -4.70
CA LEU A 118 9.84 12.94 -4.96
C LEU A 118 8.92 12.15 -4.02
N LEU A 119 7.98 11.42 -4.58
CA LEU A 119 7.27 10.36 -3.86
C LEU A 119 8.14 9.10 -3.90
N ARG A 120 8.70 8.72 -2.78
CA ARG A 120 9.43 7.45 -2.62
C ARG A 120 8.44 6.35 -2.25
N ILE A 121 8.60 5.21 -2.90
CA ILE A 121 7.75 4.04 -2.72
C ILE A 121 8.67 2.91 -2.28
N ASP A 122 8.39 2.35 -1.11
CA ASP A 122 9.12 1.19 -0.65
C ASP A 122 8.74 -0.02 -1.50
N HIS A 123 9.73 -0.84 -1.84
CA HIS A 123 9.56 -2.04 -2.66
C HIS A 123 8.74 -3.13 -1.96
N GLU A 124 8.57 -3.05 -0.64
CA GLU A 124 7.73 -3.94 0.17
C GLU A 124 6.26 -3.50 0.22
N LEU A 125 5.87 -2.44 -0.48
CA LEU A 125 4.45 -2.09 -0.60
C LEU A 125 3.70 -3.19 -1.35
N GLU A 126 2.66 -3.74 -0.74
CA GLU A 126 1.90 -4.87 -1.27
C GLU A 126 0.46 -4.48 -1.62
N ASP A 127 -0.12 -5.21 -2.58
CA ASP A 127 -1.55 -5.30 -2.78
C ASP A 127 -2.19 -6.30 -1.79
N LEU A 128 -3.49 -6.56 -1.93
CA LEU A 128 -4.18 -7.52 -1.07
C LEU A 128 -3.85 -8.99 -1.37
N ALA A 129 -3.20 -9.26 -2.49
CA ALA A 129 -2.72 -10.60 -2.87
C ALA A 129 -1.26 -10.85 -2.43
N GLY A 130 -0.57 -9.83 -1.91
CA GLY A 130 0.83 -9.90 -1.51
C GLY A 130 1.81 -9.63 -2.67
N ASN A 131 1.33 -9.19 -3.84
CA ASN A 131 2.21 -8.77 -4.92
C ASN A 131 2.81 -7.41 -4.60
N THR A 132 4.09 -7.23 -4.92
CA THR A 132 4.79 -5.95 -4.78
C THR A 132 5.06 -5.34 -6.16
N PRO A 133 5.43 -4.04 -6.24
CA PRO A 133 5.88 -3.47 -7.51
C PRO A 133 7.08 -4.20 -8.14
N ALA A 134 7.90 -4.85 -7.33
CA ALA A 134 9.09 -5.56 -7.78
C ALA A 134 8.82 -7.03 -8.12
N ARG A 135 7.87 -7.69 -7.45
CA ARG A 135 7.66 -9.15 -7.56
C ARG A 135 6.19 -9.54 -7.40
N LEU A 136 5.83 -10.71 -7.94
CA LEU A 136 4.59 -11.42 -7.65
C LEU A 136 4.78 -12.34 -6.46
N PHE A 137 3.79 -12.44 -5.58
CA PHE A 137 3.87 -13.26 -4.37
C PHE A 137 4.14 -14.74 -4.68
N ASP A 138 3.42 -15.32 -5.64
CA ASP A 138 3.49 -16.76 -5.93
C ASP A 138 4.71 -17.20 -6.77
N LEU A 139 5.46 -16.29 -7.37
CA LEU A 139 6.50 -16.65 -8.34
C LEU A 139 7.93 -16.50 -7.82
N ASP A 140 8.14 -16.03 -6.60
CA ASP A 140 9.45 -15.52 -6.21
C ASP A 140 10.24 -16.32 -5.17
N LEU A 141 9.87 -17.56 -4.91
CA LEU A 141 10.66 -18.43 -4.04
C LEU A 141 12.01 -18.88 -4.65
N GLN A 142 12.28 -18.52 -5.92
CA GLN A 142 13.52 -18.91 -6.61
C GLN A 142 14.32 -17.77 -7.26
N ALA A 143 13.81 -16.55 -7.28
CA ALA A 143 14.54 -15.39 -7.79
C ALA A 143 15.52 -14.88 -6.72
N GLY A 144 16.80 -15.15 -6.93
CA GLY A 144 17.87 -14.65 -6.07
C GLY A 144 17.82 -13.12 -5.94
N ASN A 145 18.34 -12.63 -4.83
CA ASN A 145 18.50 -11.23 -4.39
C ASN A 145 18.60 -10.22 -5.55
N LEU A 146 17.44 -9.75 -6.04
CA LEU A 146 17.39 -8.56 -6.86
C LEU A 146 17.61 -7.38 -5.92
N ALA A 147 18.60 -6.53 -6.22
CA ALA A 147 18.79 -5.27 -5.51
C ALA A 147 17.44 -4.55 -5.44
N ASN A 148 16.97 -4.26 -4.21
CA ASN A 148 15.68 -3.64 -3.95
C ASN A 148 15.68 -2.21 -4.51
N PRO A 149 15.16 -1.93 -5.71
CA PRO A 149 15.14 -0.58 -6.25
C PRO A 149 14.15 0.26 -5.42
N VAL A 150 14.62 1.36 -4.88
CA VAL A 150 13.71 2.39 -4.37
C VAL A 150 12.95 2.93 -5.57
N LEU A 151 11.69 2.62 -5.64
CA LEU A 151 10.81 3.16 -6.66
C LEU A 151 10.45 4.60 -6.29
N SER A 152 10.38 5.46 -7.29
CA SER A 152 10.01 6.85 -7.04
C SER A 152 9.25 7.46 -8.21
N LEU A 153 8.37 8.39 -7.88
CA LEU A 153 7.63 9.20 -8.84
C LEU A 153 7.90 10.67 -8.55
N ASP A 154 8.26 11.40 -9.60
CA ASP A 154 8.45 12.83 -9.52
C ASP A 154 7.12 13.58 -9.66
N PHE A 155 6.97 14.64 -8.89
CA PHE A 155 5.88 15.59 -9.08
C PHE A 155 6.33 17.01 -8.78
N SER A 156 5.63 17.96 -9.36
CA SER A 156 5.83 19.39 -9.06
C SER A 156 4.48 20.03 -8.80
N PRO A 157 4.33 20.80 -7.72
CA PRO A 157 3.12 21.56 -7.47
C PRO A 157 2.81 22.52 -8.63
N LEU A 158 1.53 22.66 -8.96
CA LEU A 158 1.07 23.50 -10.05
C LEU A 158 1.27 24.97 -9.70
N GLN A 159 1.90 25.73 -10.58
CA GLN A 159 2.01 27.17 -10.41
C GLN A 159 0.67 27.83 -10.74
N ASN A 160 0.16 28.66 -9.83
CA ASN A 160 -0.98 29.51 -10.13
C ASN A 160 -0.57 30.49 -11.23
N LYS A 161 -1.34 30.52 -12.31
CA LYS A 161 -1.21 31.53 -13.37
C LYS A 161 -1.65 32.88 -12.88
#